data_147838da02114c6dcc65dcad7ca4d6c7
#
_entry.id   147838da02114c6dcc65dcad7ca4d6c7
#
_cell.length_a   1.000
_cell.length_b   1.000
_cell.length_c   1.000
_cell.angle_alpha   90.00
_cell.angle_beta   90.00
_cell.angle_gamma   90.00
#
_symmetry.space_group_name_H-M   'P 1'
#
loop_
_entity.id
_entity.type
_entity.pdbx_description
1 polymer ?
#
loop_
_entity_poly.entity_id
_entity_poly.type
_entity_poly.pdbx_seq_one_letter_code
_entity_poly.pdbx_strand_id
1 'polypeptide(L)'
;MNHNSEEPSNEKRGPRVESRDDLASHPPPSRPEYTELAPAKADASEEPMFEVQGVYIISVAARILDMHPQTLRKYERLGLINPGRTIGMLRLYSAEDIKKVRLIRYLSDERGLNLAGVEFALAAFDNMSAIKQRIDGRLDGIPAAQQVVQEEMDILFESLNLPMDH
;
A
#
# COMPACT_ATOMS: atom_id res chain seq x y z
N MET A 1 -40.24 69.54 0.69
CA MET A 1 -39.00 70.09 1.27
C MET A 1 -37.88 69.14 1.05
N ASN A 2 -36.99 69.59 0.20
CA ASN A 2 -35.72 69.00 -0.24
C ASN A 2 -34.81 68.61 0.94
N HIS A 3 -34.11 67.53 0.83
CA HIS A 3 -32.67 67.58 0.97
C HIS A 3 -32.01 66.39 0.26
N ASN A 4 -31.34 66.77 -0.76
CA ASN A 4 -30.29 66.12 -1.52
C ASN A 4 -29.06 65.94 -0.62
N SER A 5 -28.41 64.75 -0.59
CA SER A 5 -27.06 64.58 -0.11
C SER A 5 -26.35 63.56 -0.97
N GLU A 6 -25.41 64.12 -1.70
CA GLU A 6 -24.50 63.45 -2.62
C GLU A 6 -23.57 62.49 -1.89
N GLU A 7 -23.42 61.28 -2.40
CA GLU A 7 -22.34 60.35 -2.09
C GLU A 7 -21.09 60.64 -2.91
N PRO A 8 -19.88 60.66 -2.33
CA PRO A 8 -18.66 60.73 -3.11
C PRO A 8 -18.25 59.32 -3.60
N SER A 9 -18.11 59.18 -4.88
CA SER A 9 -17.56 58.06 -5.59
C SER A 9 -16.15 57.71 -5.15
N ASN A 10 -15.98 56.54 -4.54
CA ASN A 10 -14.71 55.95 -4.18
C ASN A 10 -14.13 55.16 -5.37
N GLU A 11 -13.29 55.84 -6.16
CA GLU A 11 -12.55 55.30 -7.27
C GLU A 11 -11.45 54.36 -6.78
N LYS A 12 -11.73 53.05 -6.75
CA LYS A 12 -10.74 52.00 -6.49
C LYS A 12 -9.78 51.90 -7.66
N ARG A 13 -8.60 52.49 -7.51
CA ARG A 13 -7.46 52.26 -8.38
C ARG A 13 -7.06 50.76 -8.27
N GLY A 14 -7.20 50.02 -9.37
CA GLY A 14 -6.70 48.67 -9.48
C GLY A 14 -5.16 48.56 -9.42
N PRO A 15 -4.59 47.43 -9.12
CA PRO A 15 -3.15 47.26 -9.05
C PRO A 15 -2.49 47.52 -10.42
N ARG A 16 -1.43 48.36 -10.36
CA ARG A 16 -0.58 48.73 -11.49
C ARG A 16 0.02 47.48 -12.09
N VAL A 17 -0.31 47.21 -13.35
CA VAL A 17 0.33 46.13 -14.13
C VAL A 17 1.76 46.58 -14.44
N GLU A 18 2.73 45.91 -13.85
CA GLU A 18 4.14 46.11 -14.18
C GLU A 18 4.40 45.59 -15.59
N SER A 19 5.02 46.47 -16.40
CA SER A 19 5.30 46.18 -17.82
C SER A 19 6.37 45.09 -17.93
N ARG A 20 6.25 44.26 -18.98
CA ARG A 20 7.09 43.08 -19.28
C ARG A 20 8.59 43.36 -19.41
N ASP A 21 9.03 44.59 -19.39
CA ASP A 21 10.42 44.99 -19.61
C ASP A 21 11.28 45.01 -18.33
N ASP A 22 10.66 44.95 -17.12
CA ASP A 22 11.39 44.96 -15.86
C ASP A 22 11.88 43.58 -15.38
N LEU A 23 11.56 42.50 -16.10
CA LEU A 23 11.95 41.10 -15.76
C LEU A 23 13.28 40.65 -16.36
N ALA A 24 13.98 41.53 -17.10
CA ALA A 24 15.19 41.15 -17.85
C ALA A 24 16.52 41.34 -17.12
N SER A 25 16.54 41.78 -15.84
CA SER A 25 17.78 42.19 -15.18
C SER A 25 18.22 41.33 -13.96
N HIS A 26 17.58 40.20 -13.72
CA HIS A 26 18.06 39.29 -12.67
C HIS A 26 18.65 38.02 -13.32
N PRO A 27 19.93 37.69 -13.05
CA PRO A 27 20.48 36.43 -13.49
C PRO A 27 19.75 35.29 -12.78
N PRO A 28 19.49 34.17 -13.45
CA PRO A 28 18.85 33.04 -12.84
C PRO A 28 19.71 32.50 -11.68
N PRO A 29 19.11 32.01 -10.59
CA PRO A 29 19.86 31.41 -9.50
C PRO A 29 20.69 30.26 -10.06
N SER A 30 21.99 30.24 -9.71
CA SER A 30 22.93 29.20 -10.07
C SER A 30 22.35 27.83 -9.67
N ARG A 31 22.19 26.96 -10.67
CA ARG A 31 21.85 25.57 -10.45
C ARG A 31 22.87 24.95 -9.50
N PRO A 32 22.47 24.14 -8.50
CA PRO A 32 23.43 23.35 -7.76
C PRO A 32 24.17 22.45 -8.75
N GLU A 33 25.47 22.52 -8.72
CA GLU A 33 26.39 21.68 -9.50
C GLU A 33 26.20 20.23 -9.01
N TYR A 34 25.33 19.48 -9.70
CA TYR A 34 25.32 18.03 -9.56
C TYR A 34 26.59 17.54 -10.25
N THR A 35 27.57 17.16 -9.45
CA THR A 35 28.73 16.42 -9.93
C THR A 35 28.19 15.22 -10.71
N GLU A 36 28.37 15.27 -12.03
CA GLU A 36 28.03 14.20 -12.96
C GLU A 36 28.99 13.03 -12.65
N LEU A 37 28.53 12.15 -11.75
CA LEU A 37 29.11 10.82 -11.60
C LEU A 37 28.80 10.07 -12.89
N ALA A 38 29.80 9.96 -13.75
CA ALA A 38 29.76 9.16 -14.96
C ALA A 38 29.16 7.77 -14.63
N PRO A 39 28.24 7.23 -15.44
CA PRO A 39 27.69 5.91 -15.20
C PRO A 39 28.82 4.90 -15.38
N ALA A 40 29.30 4.34 -14.28
CA ALA A 40 30.00 3.08 -14.32
C ALA A 40 29.09 2.10 -15.06
N LYS A 41 29.59 1.39 -16.07
CA LYS A 41 28.86 0.36 -16.80
C LYS A 41 28.33 -0.64 -15.79
N ALA A 42 27.07 -0.46 -15.39
CA ALA A 42 26.34 -1.43 -14.59
C ALA A 42 26.02 -2.59 -15.49
N ASP A 43 26.53 -3.75 -15.15
CA ASP A 43 26.10 -5.04 -15.65
C ASP A 43 24.57 -5.16 -15.44
N ALA A 44 23.84 -5.51 -16.49
CA ALA A 44 22.37 -5.42 -16.58
C ALA A 44 21.65 -6.53 -15.80
N SER A 45 22.18 -7.00 -14.68
CA SER A 45 21.63 -8.12 -13.90
C SER A 45 21.38 -7.85 -12.41
N GLU A 46 21.69 -6.67 -11.90
CA GLU A 46 21.42 -6.34 -10.48
C GLU A 46 20.64 -5.03 -10.37
N GLU A 47 19.31 -5.10 -10.52
CA GLU A 47 18.45 -4.07 -9.96
C GLU A 47 18.62 -4.09 -8.44
N PRO A 48 18.86 -2.93 -7.78
CA PRO A 48 18.98 -2.90 -6.33
C PRO A 48 17.65 -3.37 -5.72
N MET A 49 17.64 -4.59 -5.21
CA MET A 49 16.57 -5.09 -4.35
C MET A 49 16.65 -4.31 -3.03
N PHE A 50 15.88 -3.24 -2.91
CA PHE A 50 15.60 -2.65 -1.61
C PHE A 50 14.69 -3.60 -0.84
N GLU A 51 15.28 -4.65 -0.33
CA GLU A 51 14.68 -5.56 0.62
C GLU A 51 14.79 -4.92 2.01
N VAL A 52 13.91 -3.98 2.29
CA VAL A 52 13.65 -3.58 3.67
C VAL A 52 12.83 -4.69 4.26
N GLN A 53 13.48 -5.60 5.02
CA GLN A 53 12.93 -6.72 5.78
C GLN A 53 11.41 -6.94 5.60
N GLY A 54 11.03 -7.76 4.60
CA GLY A 54 9.65 -8.21 4.45
C GLY A 54 8.63 -7.19 3.94
N VAL A 55 9.07 -6.08 3.30
CA VAL A 55 8.16 -5.09 2.73
C VAL A 55 8.51 -4.83 1.27
N TYR A 56 7.53 -4.96 0.39
CA TYR A 56 7.73 -4.91 -1.06
C TYR A 56 6.94 -3.75 -1.68
N ILE A 57 7.54 -2.99 -2.60
CA ILE A 57 6.79 -2.04 -3.43
C ILE A 57 5.92 -2.81 -4.44
N ILE A 58 4.88 -2.16 -4.99
CA ILE A 58 3.87 -2.80 -5.84
C ILE A 58 4.46 -3.56 -7.05
N SER A 59 5.53 -3.05 -7.68
CA SER A 59 6.17 -3.71 -8.82
C SER A 59 6.86 -5.02 -8.43
N VAL A 60 7.49 -5.04 -7.25
CA VAL A 60 8.14 -6.25 -6.69
C VAL A 60 7.09 -7.24 -6.23
N ALA A 61 6.08 -6.81 -5.48
CA ALA A 61 4.96 -7.66 -5.05
C ALA A 61 4.24 -8.31 -6.25
N ALA A 62 3.99 -7.55 -7.30
CA ALA A 62 3.36 -8.05 -8.53
C ALA A 62 4.22 -9.11 -9.23
N ARG A 63 5.55 -8.94 -9.25
CA ARG A 63 6.50 -9.92 -9.80
C ARG A 63 6.54 -11.20 -8.97
N ILE A 64 6.63 -11.09 -7.64
CA ILE A 64 6.60 -12.25 -6.72
C ILE A 64 5.32 -13.07 -6.87
N LEU A 65 4.20 -12.40 -7.11
CA LEU A 65 2.88 -13.00 -7.22
C LEU A 65 2.52 -13.42 -8.65
N ASP A 66 3.40 -13.14 -9.61
CA ASP A 66 3.14 -13.37 -11.05
C ASP A 66 1.78 -12.81 -11.49
N MET A 67 1.55 -11.52 -11.18
CA MET A 67 0.30 -10.84 -11.51
C MET A 67 0.50 -9.39 -11.90
N HIS A 68 -0.49 -8.82 -12.60
CA HIS A 68 -0.41 -7.42 -12.99
C HIS A 68 -0.64 -6.48 -11.78
N PRO A 69 0.12 -5.38 -11.62
CA PRO A 69 -0.05 -4.42 -10.52
C PRO A 69 -1.48 -3.87 -10.36
N GLN A 70 -2.26 -3.80 -11.44
CA GLN A 70 -3.67 -3.38 -11.39
C GLN A 70 -4.55 -4.36 -10.62
N THR A 71 -4.21 -5.66 -10.61
CA THR A 71 -4.93 -6.67 -9.83
C THR A 71 -4.75 -6.40 -8.32
N LEU A 72 -3.53 -6.09 -7.90
CA LEU A 72 -3.26 -5.70 -6.50
C LEU A 72 -4.03 -4.44 -6.10
N ARG A 73 -4.08 -3.42 -6.97
CA ARG A 73 -4.90 -2.21 -6.73
C ARG A 73 -6.40 -2.52 -6.70
N LYS A 74 -6.87 -3.50 -7.49
CA LYS A 74 -8.26 -3.98 -7.43
C LYS A 74 -8.54 -4.61 -6.07
N TYR A 75 -7.68 -5.50 -5.58
CA TYR A 75 -7.87 -6.16 -4.28
C TYR A 75 -7.85 -5.15 -3.11
N GLU A 76 -6.97 -4.13 -3.17
CA GLU A 76 -6.98 -3.03 -2.20
C GLU A 76 -8.32 -2.24 -2.23
N ARG A 77 -8.81 -1.87 -3.41
CA ARG A 77 -10.09 -1.15 -3.55
C ARG A 77 -11.29 -1.95 -3.06
N LEU A 78 -11.21 -3.27 -3.14
CA LEU A 78 -12.24 -4.19 -2.65
C LEU A 78 -12.09 -4.50 -1.16
N GLY A 79 -11.08 -3.93 -0.49
CA GLY A 79 -10.83 -4.17 0.93
C GLY A 79 -10.27 -5.54 1.28
N LEU A 80 -9.90 -6.35 0.28
CA LEU A 80 -9.34 -7.68 0.50
C LEU A 80 -7.93 -7.64 1.10
N ILE A 81 -7.16 -6.61 0.77
CA ILE A 81 -5.82 -6.34 1.31
C ILE A 81 -5.73 -4.86 1.69
N ASN A 82 -4.85 -4.54 2.64
CA ASN A 82 -4.62 -3.17 3.08
C ASN A 82 -3.13 -2.88 3.20
N PRO A 83 -2.41 -2.72 2.06
CA PRO A 83 -0.98 -2.46 2.06
C PRO A 83 -0.66 -1.15 2.77
N GLY A 84 0.42 -1.14 3.53
CA GLY A 84 0.96 0.06 4.15
C GLY A 84 1.30 1.13 3.11
N ARG A 85 1.56 2.36 3.58
CA ARG A 85 2.00 3.46 2.71
C ARG A 85 3.17 4.21 3.31
N THR A 86 4.13 4.60 2.46
CA THR A 86 5.18 5.54 2.85
C THR A 86 4.62 6.96 2.99
N ILE A 87 5.42 7.88 3.55
CA ILE A 87 5.13 9.32 3.56
C ILE A 87 4.90 9.83 2.13
N GLY A 88 5.60 9.28 1.13
CA GLY A 88 5.41 9.57 -0.30
C GLY A 88 4.24 8.83 -0.96
N MET A 89 3.33 8.21 -0.18
CA MET A 89 2.13 7.50 -0.64
C MET A 89 2.41 6.26 -1.51
N LEU A 90 3.65 5.74 -1.50
CA LEU A 90 3.97 4.47 -2.16
C LEU A 90 3.36 3.30 -1.38
N ARG A 91 2.77 2.34 -2.08
CA ARG A 91 2.23 1.11 -1.49
C ARG A 91 3.35 0.18 -1.08
N LEU A 92 3.27 -0.32 0.13
CA LEU A 92 4.20 -1.28 0.72
C LEU A 92 3.43 -2.54 1.12
N TYR A 93 3.79 -3.66 0.52
CA TYR A 93 3.20 -4.97 0.76
C TYR A 93 4.06 -5.76 1.72
N SER A 94 3.51 -6.21 2.84
CA SER A 94 4.19 -7.09 3.79
C SER A 94 4.26 -8.54 3.26
N ALA A 95 5.03 -9.40 3.91
CA ALA A 95 5.04 -10.83 3.61
C ALA A 95 3.63 -11.44 3.81
N GLU A 96 2.90 -10.97 4.83
CA GLU A 96 1.52 -11.37 5.10
C GLU A 96 0.58 -10.93 3.97
N ASP A 97 0.75 -9.72 3.43
CA ASP A 97 -0.03 -9.28 2.27
C ASP A 97 0.22 -10.20 1.05
N ILE A 98 1.47 -10.61 0.83
CA ILE A 98 1.82 -11.55 -0.25
C ILE A 98 1.12 -12.90 -0.03
N LYS A 99 1.18 -13.48 1.18
CA LYS A 99 0.47 -14.71 1.53
C LYS A 99 -1.05 -14.55 1.34
N LYS A 100 -1.62 -13.46 1.81
CA LYS A 100 -3.05 -13.16 1.66
C LYS A 100 -3.48 -13.07 0.20
N VAL A 101 -2.68 -12.44 -0.66
CA VAL A 101 -2.96 -12.37 -2.10
C VAL A 101 -2.88 -13.74 -2.76
N ARG A 102 -1.93 -14.61 -2.39
CA ARG A 102 -1.87 -16.00 -2.88
C ARG A 102 -3.14 -16.76 -2.50
N LEU A 103 -3.60 -16.62 -1.26
CA LEU A 103 -4.84 -17.23 -0.80
C LEU A 103 -6.07 -16.71 -1.56
N ILE A 104 -6.18 -15.40 -1.79
CA ILE A 104 -7.25 -14.80 -2.59
C ILE A 104 -7.28 -15.42 -3.98
N ARG A 105 -6.12 -15.52 -4.64
CA ARG A 105 -5.99 -16.11 -5.98
C ARG A 105 -6.38 -17.58 -5.98
N TYR A 106 -5.91 -18.36 -5.02
CA TYR A 106 -6.29 -19.75 -4.86
C TYR A 106 -7.82 -19.91 -4.72
N LEU A 107 -8.45 -19.12 -3.83
CA LEU A 107 -9.88 -19.19 -3.62
C LEU A 107 -10.70 -18.77 -4.85
N SER A 108 -10.24 -17.76 -5.60
CA SER A 108 -10.95 -17.26 -6.77
C SER A 108 -10.72 -18.15 -8.00
N ASP A 109 -9.46 -18.46 -8.31
CA ASP A 109 -9.07 -19.05 -9.59
C ASP A 109 -9.14 -20.59 -9.56
N GLU A 110 -8.75 -21.22 -8.45
CA GLU A 110 -8.71 -22.67 -8.33
C GLU A 110 -9.96 -23.24 -7.67
N ARG A 111 -10.52 -22.54 -6.66
CA ARG A 111 -11.74 -22.98 -5.96
C ARG A 111 -13.01 -22.36 -6.55
N GLY A 112 -12.89 -21.42 -7.47
CA GLY A 112 -14.01 -20.82 -8.18
C GLY A 112 -14.91 -19.95 -7.31
N LEU A 113 -14.43 -19.48 -6.15
CA LEU A 113 -15.23 -18.60 -5.29
C LEU A 113 -15.41 -17.23 -5.95
N ASN A 114 -16.62 -16.72 -5.93
CA ASN A 114 -16.84 -15.34 -6.27
C ASN A 114 -16.28 -14.40 -5.17
N LEU A 115 -16.24 -13.10 -5.47
CA LEU A 115 -15.63 -12.11 -4.56
C LEU A 115 -16.22 -12.14 -3.15
N ALA A 116 -17.54 -12.26 -3.02
CA ALA A 116 -18.20 -12.34 -1.71
C ALA A 116 -17.82 -13.62 -0.94
N GLY A 117 -17.66 -14.74 -1.67
CA GLY A 117 -17.14 -15.99 -1.10
C GLY A 117 -15.70 -15.87 -0.63
N VAL A 118 -14.85 -15.20 -1.41
CA VAL A 118 -13.46 -14.91 -1.01
C VAL A 118 -13.42 -14.04 0.24
N GLU A 119 -14.19 -12.95 0.28
CA GLU A 119 -14.28 -12.07 1.45
C GLU A 119 -14.74 -12.83 2.71
N PHE A 120 -15.79 -13.63 2.60
CA PHE A 120 -16.27 -14.48 3.68
C PHE A 120 -15.21 -15.47 4.15
N ALA A 121 -14.52 -16.17 3.25
CA ALA A 121 -13.47 -17.12 3.59
C ALA A 121 -12.31 -16.44 4.32
N LEU A 122 -11.82 -15.28 3.82
CA LEU A 122 -10.77 -14.51 4.49
C LEU A 122 -11.20 -14.09 5.90
N ALA A 123 -12.41 -13.58 6.08
CA ALA A 123 -12.92 -13.22 7.40
C ALA A 123 -13.01 -14.44 8.33
N ALA A 124 -13.40 -15.61 7.83
CA ALA A 124 -13.42 -16.84 8.60
C ALA A 124 -12.00 -17.23 9.07
N PHE A 125 -10.99 -17.17 8.18
CA PHE A 125 -9.60 -17.47 8.54
C PHE A 125 -9.01 -16.48 9.54
N ASP A 126 -9.25 -15.18 9.34
CA ASP A 126 -8.81 -14.15 10.29
C ASP A 126 -9.42 -14.40 11.69
N ASN A 127 -10.71 -14.78 11.75
CA ASN A 127 -11.37 -15.12 13.02
C ASN A 127 -10.83 -16.39 13.65
N MET A 128 -10.56 -17.45 12.88
CA MET A 128 -9.98 -18.70 13.38
C MET A 128 -8.57 -18.45 13.95
N SER A 129 -7.74 -17.69 13.25
CA SER A 129 -6.41 -17.28 13.73
C SER A 129 -6.51 -16.48 15.04
N ALA A 130 -7.45 -15.55 15.14
CA ALA A 130 -7.68 -14.78 16.36
C ALA A 130 -8.18 -15.66 17.52
N ILE A 131 -8.99 -16.68 17.24
CA ILE A 131 -9.42 -17.67 18.25
C ILE A 131 -8.20 -18.45 18.75
N LYS A 132 -7.38 -18.96 17.83
CA LYS A 132 -6.13 -19.67 18.19
C LYS A 132 -5.26 -18.82 19.11
N GLN A 133 -4.96 -17.58 18.71
CA GLN A 133 -4.14 -16.67 19.52
C GLN A 133 -4.71 -16.44 20.93
N ARG A 134 -6.04 -16.32 21.07
CA ARG A 134 -6.69 -16.16 22.38
C ARG A 134 -6.58 -17.42 23.23
N ILE A 135 -6.67 -18.61 22.61
CA ILE A 135 -6.50 -19.89 23.31
C ILE A 135 -5.05 -20.02 23.76
N ASP A 136 -4.07 -19.77 22.88
CA ASP A 136 -2.65 -19.83 23.21
C ASP A 136 -2.30 -18.89 24.37
N GLY A 137 -2.83 -17.66 24.38
CA GLY A 137 -2.64 -16.73 25.48
C GLY A 137 -3.28 -17.16 26.81
N ARG A 138 -4.34 -18.01 26.78
CA ARG A 138 -4.93 -18.58 28.00
C ARG A 138 -4.19 -19.84 28.51
N LEU A 139 -3.49 -20.49 27.58
CA LEU A 139 -2.68 -21.69 27.85
C LEU A 139 -1.20 -21.33 28.06
N ASP A 140 -0.90 -20.06 28.31
CA ASP A 140 0.47 -19.63 28.59
C ASP A 140 1.06 -20.39 29.77
N GLY A 141 2.27 -20.95 29.59
CA GLY A 141 2.91 -21.82 30.58
C GLY A 141 2.45 -23.30 30.55
N ILE A 142 1.59 -23.72 29.60
CA ILE A 142 1.17 -25.11 29.39
C ILE A 142 1.53 -25.60 27.99
N PRO A 143 2.82 -25.84 27.67
CA PRO A 143 3.27 -26.13 26.31
C PRO A 143 2.58 -27.32 25.64
N ALA A 144 2.29 -28.38 26.43
CA ALA A 144 1.59 -29.55 25.91
C ALA A 144 0.18 -29.24 25.40
N ALA A 145 -0.55 -28.32 26.05
CA ALA A 145 -1.87 -27.91 25.60
C ALA A 145 -1.79 -27.00 24.38
N GLN A 146 -0.82 -26.10 24.31
CA GLN A 146 -0.56 -25.26 23.13
C GLN A 146 -0.22 -26.13 21.93
N GLN A 147 0.56 -27.19 22.09
CA GLN A 147 0.89 -28.11 21.01
C GLN A 147 -0.36 -28.83 20.47
N VAL A 148 -1.25 -29.29 21.31
CA VAL A 148 -2.52 -29.91 20.89
C VAL A 148 -3.36 -28.94 20.08
N VAL A 149 -3.48 -27.67 20.49
CA VAL A 149 -4.21 -26.64 19.75
C VAL A 149 -3.57 -26.40 18.38
N GLN A 150 -2.23 -26.38 18.32
CA GLN A 150 -1.51 -26.22 17.05
C GLN A 150 -1.81 -27.39 16.09
N GLU A 151 -1.70 -28.64 16.58
CA GLU A 151 -1.97 -29.85 15.80
C GLU A 151 -3.40 -29.88 15.25
N GLU A 152 -4.40 -29.54 16.08
CA GLU A 152 -5.81 -29.48 15.63
C GLU A 152 -6.05 -28.38 14.59
N MET A 153 -5.38 -27.23 14.73
CA MET A 153 -5.47 -26.15 13.74
C MET A 153 -4.81 -26.54 12.42
N ASP A 154 -3.68 -27.25 12.47
CA ASP A 154 -2.99 -27.73 11.27
C ASP A 154 -3.86 -28.75 10.53
N ILE A 155 -4.49 -29.72 11.24
CA ILE A 155 -5.45 -30.66 10.67
C ILE A 155 -6.63 -29.94 10.02
N LEU A 156 -7.16 -28.89 10.66
CA LEU A 156 -8.25 -28.09 10.12
C LEU A 156 -7.84 -27.41 8.81
N PHE A 157 -6.69 -26.74 8.77
CA PHE A 157 -6.21 -26.07 7.57
C PHE A 157 -5.87 -27.04 6.44
N GLU A 158 -5.28 -28.19 6.75
CA GLU A 158 -5.05 -29.29 5.78
C GLU A 158 -6.37 -29.79 5.20
N SER A 159 -7.40 -29.99 6.02
CA SER A 159 -8.72 -30.46 5.57
C SER A 159 -9.40 -29.49 4.60
N LEU A 160 -9.11 -28.20 4.73
CA LEU A 160 -9.56 -27.14 3.80
C LEU A 160 -8.71 -27.05 2.53
N ASN A 161 -7.62 -27.85 2.46
CA ASN A 161 -6.67 -27.88 1.35
C ASN A 161 -6.17 -26.47 0.97
N LEU A 162 -5.81 -25.69 2.00
CA LEU A 162 -5.30 -24.35 1.84
C LEU A 162 -3.79 -24.35 1.58
N PRO A 163 -3.28 -23.46 0.73
CA PRO A 163 -1.85 -23.29 0.54
C PRO A 163 -1.25 -22.68 1.82
N MET A 164 -0.77 -23.53 2.72
CA MET A 164 -0.05 -23.13 3.93
C MET A 164 1.43 -23.01 3.58
N ASP A 165 1.87 -21.79 3.26
CA ASP A 165 3.30 -21.45 3.29
C ASP A 165 3.69 -21.25 4.76
N HIS A 166 4.37 -22.21 5.36
CA HIS A 166 4.99 -22.13 6.69
C HIS A 166 6.12 -21.12 6.71
#